data_fab0c8c71ddd7af5edd9d58e1243303f
#
_entry.id   fab0c8c71ddd7af5edd9d58e1243303f
#
_cell.length_a   1.000
_cell.length_b   1.000
_cell.length_c   1.000
_cell.angle_alpha   90.00
_cell.angle_beta   90.00
_cell.angle_gamma   90.00
#
_symmetry.space_group_name_H-M   'P 1'
#
loop_
_entity.id
_entity.type
_entity.pdbx_description
1 polymer ?
#
loop_
_entity_poly.entity_id
_entity_poly.type
_entity_poly.pdbx_seq_one_letter_code
_entity_poly.pdbx_strand_id
1 'polypeptide(L)' 'MTIYICDDSKSDLLRLHHHLQEYLSHLDRKIMIEAFLSGKELLQRYEEAIEKPSLIFLDIYMDAPDGMS' A
#
# COMPACT_ATOMS: atom_id res chain seq x y z
N MET A 1 10.32 -3.57 -9.82
CA MET A 1 9.60 -4.05 -8.65
C MET A 1 8.56 -3.03 -8.23
N THR A 2 7.36 -3.48 -7.97
CA THR A 2 6.26 -2.59 -7.61
C THR A 2 5.69 -3.00 -6.27
N ILE A 3 5.41 -2.02 -5.43
CA ILE A 3 4.81 -2.24 -4.12
C ILE A 3 3.52 -1.43 -4.05
N TYR A 4 2.44 -2.08 -3.66
CA TYR A 4 1.17 -1.42 -3.43
C TYR A 4 0.99 -1.19 -1.94
N ILE A 5 0.54 0.00 -1.58
CA ILE A 5 0.19 0.30 -0.20
C ILE A 5 -1.23 0.85 -0.17
N CYS A 6 -1.97 0.48 0.85
CA CYS A 6 -3.36 0.89 0.96
C CYS A 6 -3.68 1.23 2.41
N ASP A 7 -4.29 2.39 2.59
CA ASP A 7 -4.70 2.85 3.92
C ASP A 7 -5.87 3.81 3.70
N ASP A 8 -6.91 3.70 4.50
CA ASP A 8 -8.08 4.56 4.35
C ASP A 8 -7.81 5.95 4.93
N SER A 9 -6.74 6.12 5.68
CA SER A 9 -6.33 7.42 6.21
C SER A 9 -5.26 8.01 5.31
N LYS A 10 -5.57 9.16 4.69
CA LYS A 10 -4.63 9.78 3.76
C LYS A 10 -3.32 10.17 4.45
N SER A 11 -3.40 10.67 5.68
CA SER A 11 -2.20 11.09 6.40
C SER A 11 -1.33 9.87 6.74
N ASP A 12 -1.94 8.77 7.14
CA ASP A 12 -1.19 7.56 7.44
C ASP A 12 -0.58 6.98 6.17
N LEU A 13 -1.32 7.05 5.06
CA LEU A 13 -0.84 6.58 3.78
C LEU A 13 0.39 7.35 3.33
N LEU A 14 0.37 8.67 3.49
CA LEU A 14 1.50 9.51 3.12
C LEU A 14 2.71 9.20 4.00
N ARG A 15 2.47 8.97 5.27
CA ARG A 15 3.56 8.63 6.19
C ARG A 15 4.18 7.29 5.83
N LEU A 16 3.35 6.32 5.55
CA LEU A 16 3.83 5.01 5.14
C LEU A 16 4.63 5.09 3.84
N HIS A 17 4.11 5.84 2.89
CA HIS A 17 4.78 6.04 1.61
C HIS A 17 6.16 6.65 1.82
N HIS A 18 6.22 7.67 2.66
CA HIS A 18 7.50 8.35 2.95
C HIS A 18 8.50 7.41 3.61
N HIS A 19 8.04 6.66 4.61
CA HIS A 19 8.92 5.73 5.31
C HIS A 19 9.45 4.65 4.38
N LEU A 20 8.59 4.12 3.52
CA LEU A 20 9.02 3.11 2.57
C LEU A 20 9.99 3.67 1.56
N GLN A 21 9.75 4.88 1.10
CA GLN A 21 10.67 5.52 0.16
C GLN A 21 12.05 5.67 0.75
N GLU A 22 12.12 6.12 2.00
CA GLU A 22 13.40 6.27 2.67
C GLU A 22 14.10 4.94 2.86
N TYR A 23 13.35 3.95 3.32
CA TYR A 23 13.90 2.63 3.56
C TYR A 23 14.44 2.01 2.28
N LEU A 24 13.66 2.11 1.21
CA LEU A 24 14.01 1.48 -0.05
C LEU A 24 15.04 2.27 -0.85
N SER A 25 15.28 3.52 -0.49
CA SER A 25 16.30 4.31 -1.18
C SER A 25 17.69 3.76 -0.97
N HIS A 26 17.87 2.92 0.06
CA HIS A 26 19.15 2.28 0.30
C HIS A 26 19.39 1.07 -0.59
N LEU A 27 18.36 0.64 -1.29
CA LEU A 27 18.48 -0.53 -2.16
C LEU A 27 18.84 -0.10 -3.56
N ASP A 28 19.64 -0.93 -4.20
CA ASP A 28 20.14 -0.67 -5.56
C ASP A 28 19.09 -1.10 -6.60
N ARG A 29 17.83 -0.93 -6.31
CA ARG A 29 16.77 -1.39 -7.20
C ARG A 29 15.77 -0.28 -7.45
N LYS A 30 15.25 -0.27 -8.67
CA LYS A 30 14.16 0.62 -9.00
C LYS A 30 12.89 0.05 -8.41
N ILE A 31 12.34 0.73 -7.44
CA ILE A 31 11.13 0.30 -6.78
C ILE A 31 10.08 1.38 -6.95
N MET A 32 8.91 0.98 -7.42
CA MET A 32 7.78 1.88 -7.58
C MET A 32 6.77 1.61 -6.49
N ILE A 33 6.30 2.67 -5.85
CA ILE A 33 5.31 2.54 -4.79
C ILE A 33 4.03 3.21 -5.27
N GLU A 34 2.93 2.45 -5.26
CA GLU A 34 1.62 2.98 -5.61
C GLU A 34 0.74 2.96 -4.37
N ALA A 35 0.11 4.09 -4.11
CA ALA A 35 -0.69 4.27 -2.90
C ALA A 35 -2.18 4.34 -3.24
N PHE A 36 -2.99 3.71 -2.41
CA PHE A 36 -4.43 3.66 -2.61
C PHE A 36 -5.14 3.99 -1.31
N LEU A 37 -6.26 4.69 -1.43
CA LEU A 37 -7.06 5.06 -0.27
C LEU A 37 -8.14 4.04 0.04
N SER A 38 -8.37 3.08 -0.84
CA SER A 38 -9.36 2.06 -0.60
C SER A 38 -8.92 0.75 -1.24
N GLY A 39 -9.39 -0.35 -0.68
CA GLY A 39 -9.10 -1.65 -1.24
C GLY A 39 -9.71 -1.84 -2.61
N LYS A 40 -10.82 -1.15 -2.87
CA LYS A 40 -11.48 -1.22 -4.16
C LYS A 40 -10.58 -0.65 -5.26
N GLU A 41 -9.96 0.50 -4.98
CA GLU A 41 -9.05 1.10 -5.95
C GLU A 41 -7.83 0.22 -6.16
N LEU A 42 -7.32 -0.36 -5.09
CA LEU A 42 -6.17 -1.25 -5.20
C LEU A 42 -6.49 -2.47 -6.06
N LEU A 43 -7.65 -3.07 -5.82
CA LEU A 43 -8.07 -4.23 -6.59
C LEU A 43 -8.24 -3.91 -8.06
N GLN A 44 -8.83 -2.76 -8.34
CA GLN A 44 -9.03 -2.34 -9.72
C GLN A 44 -7.69 -2.17 -10.43
N ARG A 45 -6.75 -1.53 -9.76
CA ARG A 45 -5.42 -1.34 -10.32
C ARG A 45 -4.71 -2.68 -10.51
N TYR A 46 -4.87 -3.56 -9.53
CA TYR A 46 -4.26 -4.89 -9.59
C TYR A 46 -4.76 -5.67 -10.80
N GLU A 47 -6.05 -5.61 -11.07
CA GLU A 47 -6.61 -6.34 -12.20
C GLU A 47 -6.18 -5.77 -13.53
N GLU A 48 -5.98 -4.45 -13.59
CA GLU A 48 -5.58 -3.80 -14.83
C GLU A 48 -4.09 -3.89 -15.09
N ALA A 49 -3.31 -4.12 -14.06
CA ALA A 49 -1.85 -4.10 -14.18
C ALA A 49 -1.36 -5.32 -14.96
N ILE A 50 -0.51 -5.08 -15.93
CA ILE A 50 0.12 -6.15 -16.68
C ILE A 50 1.12 -6.87 -15.78
N GLU A 51 1.90 -6.12 -15.03
CA GLU A 51 2.83 -6.67 -14.07
C GLU A 51 2.23 -6.53 -12.67
N LYS A 52 2.09 -7.66 -11.99
CA LYS A 52 1.53 -7.64 -10.64
C LYS A 52 2.57 -7.16 -9.63
N PRO A 53 2.13 -6.54 -8.54
CA PRO A 53 3.08 -6.06 -7.53
C PRO A 53 3.75 -7.22 -6.81
N SER A 54 4.98 -6.97 -6.40
CA SER A 54 5.73 -7.96 -5.63
C SER A 54 5.28 -8.00 -4.17
N LEU A 55 4.71 -6.90 -3.69
CA LEU A 55 4.34 -6.77 -2.28
C LEU A 55 3.13 -5.88 -2.17
N ILE A 56 2.24 -6.22 -1.24
CA ILE A 56 1.05 -5.41 -0.96
C ILE A 56 0.96 -5.21 0.53
N PHE A 57 0.96 -3.94 0.95
CA PHE A 57 0.75 -3.58 2.35
C PHE A 57 -0.68 -3.09 2.51
N LEU A 58 -1.46 -3.79 3.31
CA LEU A 58 -2.83 -3.41 3.60
C LEU A 58 -2.93 -3.03 5.06
N ASP A 59 -3.21 -1.77 5.31
CA ASP A 59 -3.52 -1.33 6.65
C ASP A 59 -5.02 -1.10 6.71
N ILE A 60 -5.75 -2.17 6.90
CA ILE A 60 -7.18 -2.09 6.99
C ILE A 60 -7.52 -1.95 8.46
N TYR A 61 -7.96 -0.79 8.81
CA TYR A 61 -8.51 -0.57 10.12
C TYR A 61 -9.87 -1.22 10.12
N MET A 62 -9.88 -2.46 10.46
CA MET A 62 -11.16 -3.09 10.66
C MET A 62 -11.68 -2.60 11.98
N ASP A 63 -12.55 -1.69 11.90
CA ASP A 63 -13.30 -1.27 13.06
C ASP A 63 -14.22 -2.42 13.42
N ALA A 64 -13.64 -3.49 13.86
CA ALA A 64 -14.42 -4.60 14.33
C ALA A 64 -14.85 -4.23 15.72
N PRO A 65 -16.09 -4.15 15.92
CA PRO A 65 -16.56 -3.89 17.24
C PRO A 65 -16.21 -5.04 18.11
N ASP A 66 -16.03 -5.29 18.35
CA ASP A 66 -15.85 -6.27 18.88
C ASP A 66 -14.97 -6.84 18.77
N GLY A 67 -14.99 -6.63 18.72
CA GLY A 67 -14.36 -7.01 18.70
C GLY A 67 -13.91 -7.70 18.73
N MET A 68 -13.95 -7.86 18.76
CA MET A 68 -13.43 -8.46 18.94
C MET A 68 -12.88 -8.41 19.41
N SER A 69 -13.21 -8.22 19.60
CA SER A 69 -12.74 -8.10 20.16
C SER A 69 -12.34 -8.21 20.49
#